data_d92cc6191eb467cb661639eec2c5046d
#
_entry.id   d92cc6191eb467cb661639eec2c5046d
#
_cell.length_a   1.000
_cell.length_b   1.000
_cell.length_c   1.000
_cell.angle_alpha   90.00
_cell.angle_beta   90.00
_cell.angle_gamma   90.00
#
_symmetry.space_group_name_H-M   'P 1'
#
loop_
_entity.id
_entity.type
_entity.pdbx_description
1 polymer ?
#
loop_
_entity_poly.entity_id
_entity_poly.type
_entity_poly.pdbx_seq_one_letter_code
_entity_poly.pdbx_strand_id
1 'polypeptide(L)'
;MRIDILTVVPELLTSPLNESILHRAQEKGLVRIVVHNLHDYAHDRRKTTDDYPFGGEAGMVLKCEPVFELVEKLQSERHYDEIIYTSPDGIRYDQHEANRLSTLENIIILCGHYKGIDHRIREHLVTREIDRKST
;
A
#
# COMPACT_ATOMS: atom_id res chain seq x y z
N MET A 1 -5.52 15.90 -2.24
CA MET A 1 -5.33 14.53 -1.70
C MET A 1 -3.96 14.00 -2.06
N ARG A 2 -3.32 13.34 -1.15
CA ARG A 2 -2.05 12.65 -1.41
C ARG A 2 -2.23 11.15 -1.16
N ILE A 3 -1.75 10.34 -2.08
CA ILE A 3 -1.77 8.88 -1.97
C ILE A 3 -0.34 8.37 -2.11
N ASP A 4 0.14 7.69 -1.09
CA ASP A 4 1.44 7.02 -1.13
C ASP A 4 1.20 5.52 -1.31
N ILE A 5 1.70 4.96 -2.41
CA ILE A 5 1.54 3.55 -2.73
C ILE A 5 2.84 2.82 -2.43
N LEU A 6 2.78 1.84 -1.54
CA LEU A 6 3.92 1.03 -1.13
C LEU A 6 3.84 -0.32 -1.85
N THR A 7 4.84 -0.65 -2.65
CA THR A 7 4.82 -1.86 -3.48
C THR A 7 6.22 -2.41 -3.67
N VAL A 8 6.31 -3.72 -3.96
CA VAL A 8 7.57 -4.37 -4.34
C VAL A 8 7.76 -4.38 -5.86
N VAL A 9 6.74 -3.95 -6.61
CA VAL A 9 6.76 -3.94 -8.10
C VAL A 9 6.28 -2.59 -8.63
N PRO A 10 7.01 -1.50 -8.35
CA PRO A 10 6.57 -0.14 -8.74
C PRO A 10 6.38 0.03 -10.24
N GLU A 11 7.08 -0.72 -11.05
CA GLU A 11 6.99 -0.64 -12.52
C GLU A 11 5.62 -1.02 -13.05
N LEU A 12 4.85 -1.82 -12.31
CA LEU A 12 3.49 -2.18 -12.72
C LEU A 12 2.50 -1.02 -12.64
N LEU A 13 2.86 0.03 -11.91
CA LEU A 13 1.99 1.19 -11.71
C LEU A 13 2.29 2.34 -12.65
N THR A 14 3.41 2.30 -13.36
CA THR A 14 3.85 3.40 -14.23
C THR A 14 2.82 3.74 -15.29
N SER A 15 2.38 2.74 -16.06
CA SER A 15 1.43 2.98 -17.13
C SER A 15 0.05 3.41 -16.62
N PRO A 16 -0.58 2.69 -15.65
CA PRO A 16 -1.88 3.12 -15.14
C PRO A 16 -1.90 4.53 -14.57
N LEU A 17 -0.85 4.95 -13.87
CA LEU A 17 -0.80 6.27 -13.26
C LEU A 17 -0.55 7.40 -14.25
N ASN A 18 -0.03 7.10 -15.43
CA ASN A 18 0.24 8.08 -16.48
C ASN A 18 -0.82 8.13 -17.56
N GLU A 19 -1.95 7.45 -17.34
CA GLU A 19 -2.99 7.36 -18.35
C GLU A 19 -4.27 8.07 -17.92
N SER A 20 -4.97 8.64 -18.94
CA SER A 20 -6.36 9.04 -18.86
C SER A 20 -6.73 9.92 -17.65
N ILE A 21 -7.76 9.53 -16.89
CA ILE A 21 -8.30 10.29 -15.77
C ILE A 21 -7.28 10.49 -14.65
N LEU A 22 -6.49 9.47 -14.35
CA LEU A 22 -5.47 9.57 -13.28
C LEU A 22 -4.39 10.58 -13.66
N HIS A 23 -3.97 10.59 -14.90
CA HIS A 23 -2.99 11.56 -15.39
C HIS A 23 -3.55 12.98 -15.29
N ARG A 24 -4.79 13.18 -15.72
CA ARG A 24 -5.45 14.49 -15.64
C ARG A 24 -5.61 14.99 -14.22
N ALA A 25 -6.00 14.11 -13.31
CA ALA A 25 -6.16 14.48 -11.90
C ALA A 25 -4.83 14.95 -11.29
N GLN A 26 -3.74 14.28 -11.63
CA GLN A 26 -2.41 14.66 -11.15
C GLN A 26 -1.95 16.00 -11.76
N GLU A 27 -2.18 16.20 -13.06
CA GLU A 27 -1.84 17.46 -13.73
C GLU A 27 -2.59 18.65 -13.14
N LYS A 28 -3.85 18.47 -12.78
CA LYS A 28 -4.67 19.52 -12.19
C LYS A 28 -4.40 19.75 -10.71
N GLY A 29 -3.52 18.96 -10.11
CA GLY A 29 -3.19 19.07 -8.69
C GLY A 29 -4.30 18.59 -7.75
N LEU A 30 -5.26 17.83 -8.26
CA LEU A 30 -6.35 17.28 -7.45
C LEU A 30 -5.89 16.13 -6.57
N VAL A 31 -4.91 15.37 -7.06
CA VAL A 31 -4.31 14.27 -6.31
C VAL A 31 -2.82 14.21 -6.61
N ARG A 32 -2.05 13.89 -5.59
CA ARG A 32 -0.63 13.60 -5.74
C ARG A 32 -0.43 12.13 -5.40
N ILE A 33 0.08 11.36 -6.35
CA ILE A 33 0.34 9.93 -6.16
C ILE A 33 1.84 9.71 -6.17
N VAL A 34 2.36 9.14 -5.09
CA VAL A 34 3.78 8.84 -4.94
C VAL A 34 3.93 7.33 -4.76
N VAL A 35 4.70 6.71 -5.63
CA VAL A 35 4.95 5.28 -5.58
C VAL A 35 6.29 5.03 -4.90
N HIS A 36 6.29 4.18 -3.90
CA HIS A 36 7.48 3.81 -3.14
C HIS A 36 7.85 2.35 -3.38
N ASN A 37 9.11 2.12 -3.66
CA ASN A 37 9.64 0.76 -3.83
C ASN A 37 10.09 0.25 -2.46
N LEU A 38 9.42 -0.77 -1.95
CA LEU A 38 9.76 -1.34 -0.63
C LEU A 38 11.17 -1.95 -0.60
N HIS A 39 11.72 -2.36 -1.74
CA HIS A 39 13.08 -2.86 -1.79
C HIS A 39 14.10 -1.82 -1.33
N ASP A 40 13.81 -0.53 -1.51
CA ASP A 40 14.71 0.55 -1.10
C ASP A 40 14.83 0.65 0.43
N TYR A 41 13.92 0.03 1.17
CA TYR A 41 13.89 0.07 2.62
C TYR A 41 14.30 -1.27 3.24
N ALA A 42 14.75 -2.21 2.42
CA ALA A 42 15.33 -3.46 2.89
C ALA A 42 16.84 -3.29 3.03
N HIS A 43 17.38 -3.60 4.20
CA HIS A 43 18.78 -3.31 4.54
C HIS A 43 19.74 -4.49 4.36
N ASP A 44 19.24 -5.65 3.99
CA ASP A 44 20.11 -6.78 3.70
C ASP A 44 20.74 -6.62 2.32
N ARG A 45 21.77 -7.41 2.04
CA ARG A 45 22.52 -7.34 0.79
C ARG A 45 21.62 -7.54 -0.45
N ARG A 46 20.61 -8.39 -0.34
CA ARG A 46 19.72 -8.75 -1.44
C ARG A 46 18.48 -7.87 -1.53
N LYS A 47 18.33 -6.90 -0.64
CA LYS A 47 17.13 -6.06 -0.57
C LYS A 47 15.86 -6.89 -0.46
N THR A 48 15.85 -7.87 0.42
CA THR A 48 14.76 -8.84 0.56
C THR A 48 13.54 -8.21 1.20
N THR A 49 12.38 -8.37 0.58
CA THR A 49 11.10 -7.86 1.10
C THR A 49 10.12 -8.96 1.48
N ASP A 50 10.49 -10.22 1.25
CA ASP A 50 9.64 -11.37 1.54
C ASP A 50 10.31 -12.32 2.54
N ASP A 51 9.49 -13.04 3.29
CA ASP A 51 9.97 -13.99 4.29
C ASP A 51 8.91 -15.07 4.50
N TYR A 52 9.27 -16.10 5.26
CA TYR A 52 8.30 -17.13 5.64
C TYR A 52 7.29 -16.57 6.65
N PRO A 53 6.04 -17.04 6.62
CA PRO A 53 5.04 -16.61 7.59
C PRO A 53 5.45 -16.98 9.01
N PHE A 54 5.09 -16.14 9.94
CA PHE A 54 5.25 -16.42 11.34
C PHE A 54 4.39 -17.65 11.69
N GLY A 55 4.98 -18.66 12.33
CA GLY A 55 4.29 -19.91 12.62
C GLY A 55 4.52 -21.04 11.62
N GLY A 56 5.31 -20.80 10.58
CA GLY A 56 5.75 -21.86 9.67
C GLY A 56 4.77 -22.28 8.60
N GLU A 57 3.82 -21.42 8.26
CA GLU A 57 2.91 -21.70 7.15
C GLU A 57 3.67 -21.71 5.81
N ALA A 58 3.14 -22.46 4.83
CA ALA A 58 3.76 -22.55 3.51
C ALA A 58 3.58 -21.24 2.72
N GLY A 59 4.58 -20.88 1.94
CA GLY A 59 4.57 -19.71 1.09
C GLY A 59 5.31 -18.52 1.71
N MET A 60 5.47 -17.46 0.94
CA MET A 60 6.18 -16.25 1.36
C MET A 60 5.22 -15.12 1.66
N VAL A 61 5.54 -14.29 2.63
CA VAL A 61 4.77 -13.11 2.99
C VAL A 61 5.65 -11.88 2.93
N LEU A 62 5.03 -10.71 2.81
CA LEU A 62 5.73 -9.44 2.83
C LEU A 62 6.34 -9.21 4.22
N LYS A 63 7.62 -8.92 4.24
CA LYS A 63 8.42 -8.73 5.44
C LYS A 63 8.06 -7.42 6.15
N CYS A 64 8.03 -7.42 7.47
CA CYS A 64 7.56 -6.24 8.20
C CYS A 64 8.57 -5.10 8.27
N GLU A 65 9.87 -5.36 8.32
CA GLU A 65 10.88 -4.33 8.52
C GLU A 65 10.84 -3.21 7.47
N PRO A 66 10.86 -3.50 6.16
CA PRO A 66 10.79 -2.43 5.16
C PRO A 66 9.49 -1.62 5.24
N VAL A 67 8.38 -2.29 5.52
CA VAL A 67 7.08 -1.62 5.62
C VAL A 67 7.03 -0.69 6.82
N PHE A 68 7.47 -1.16 7.99
CA PHE A 68 7.49 -0.34 9.21
C PHE A 68 8.37 0.89 9.02
N GLU A 69 9.56 0.72 8.46
CA GLU A 69 10.48 1.82 8.25
C GLU A 69 9.90 2.89 7.32
N LEU A 70 9.33 2.47 6.20
CA LEU A 70 8.76 3.40 5.23
C LEU A 70 7.52 4.11 5.79
N VAL A 71 6.64 3.37 6.46
CA VAL A 71 5.44 3.97 7.05
C VAL A 71 5.82 4.96 8.15
N GLU A 72 6.77 4.62 9.00
CA GLU A 72 7.23 5.52 10.05
C GLU A 72 7.82 6.81 9.46
N LYS A 73 8.59 6.69 8.39
CA LYS A 73 9.15 7.84 7.68
C LYS A 73 8.04 8.75 7.17
N LEU A 74 7.05 8.19 6.49
CA LEU A 74 5.94 8.96 5.96
C LEU A 74 5.12 9.62 7.05
N GLN A 75 4.86 8.90 8.14
CA GLN A 75 4.12 9.44 9.29
C GLN A 75 4.88 10.55 10.01
N SER A 76 6.20 10.56 9.93
CA SER A 76 6.99 11.65 10.51
C SER A 76 6.88 12.94 9.70
N GLU A 77 6.51 12.83 8.43
CA GLU A 77 6.42 13.97 7.52
C GLU A 77 5.02 14.61 7.48
N ARG A 78 3.98 13.81 7.70
CA ARG A 78 2.59 14.28 7.66
C ARG A 78 1.65 13.30 8.36
N HIS A 79 0.46 13.76 8.66
CA HIS A 79 -0.59 12.90 9.21
C HIS A 79 -1.25 12.10 8.09
N TYR A 80 -1.43 10.80 8.30
CA TYR A 80 -2.15 9.92 7.37
C TYR A 80 -3.48 9.49 7.99
N ASP A 81 -4.55 9.66 7.22
CA ASP A 81 -5.91 9.34 7.67
C ASP A 81 -6.18 7.84 7.68
N GLU A 82 -5.60 7.13 6.72
CA GLU A 82 -5.78 5.69 6.59
C GLU A 82 -4.52 5.03 6.06
N ILE A 83 -4.29 3.80 6.51
CA ILE A 83 -3.31 2.88 5.95
C ILE A 83 -4.09 1.67 5.46
N ILE A 84 -4.23 1.54 4.15
CA ILE A 84 -5.08 0.55 3.50
C ILE A 84 -4.22 -0.59 2.97
N TYR A 85 -4.60 -1.81 3.31
CA TYR A 85 -4.01 -3.01 2.73
C TYR A 85 -5.01 -3.61 1.75
N THR A 86 -4.59 -3.86 0.51
CA THR A 86 -5.42 -4.53 -0.49
C THR A 86 -5.32 -6.03 -0.31
N SER A 87 -6.42 -6.67 0.02
CA SER A 87 -6.47 -8.06 0.43
C SER A 87 -7.77 -8.71 -0.03
N PRO A 88 -7.75 -10.00 -0.42
CA PRO A 88 -9.00 -10.71 -0.73
C PRO A 88 -9.90 -10.91 0.50
N ASP A 89 -9.36 -10.74 1.70
CA ASP A 89 -10.13 -10.86 2.95
C ASP A 89 -10.73 -9.53 3.42
N GLY A 90 -10.48 -8.44 2.68
CA GLY A 90 -10.93 -7.13 3.07
C GLY A 90 -12.40 -6.88 2.74
N ILE A 91 -12.89 -5.73 3.20
CA ILE A 91 -14.23 -5.29 2.85
C ILE A 91 -14.31 -4.97 1.37
N ARG A 92 -15.48 -5.16 0.77
CA ARG A 92 -15.66 -4.89 -0.64
C ARG A 92 -15.50 -3.41 -0.95
N TYR A 93 -14.74 -3.10 -1.99
CA TYR A 93 -14.63 -1.74 -2.49
C TYR A 93 -15.86 -1.42 -3.34
N ASP A 94 -16.68 -0.50 -2.84
CA ASP A 94 -17.89 -0.06 -3.53
C ASP A 94 -17.93 1.47 -3.59
N GLN A 95 -19.01 2.02 -4.14
CA GLN A 95 -19.17 3.47 -4.26
C GLN A 95 -19.19 4.17 -2.91
N HIS A 96 -19.76 3.55 -1.91
CA HIS A 96 -19.79 4.10 -0.55
C HIS A 96 -18.36 4.25 0.00
N GLU A 97 -17.52 3.23 -0.17
CA GLU A 97 -16.13 3.28 0.27
C GLU A 97 -15.33 4.30 -0.54
N ALA A 98 -15.56 4.38 -1.85
CA ALA A 98 -14.91 5.37 -2.68
C ALA A 98 -15.26 6.79 -2.24
N ASN A 99 -16.51 7.03 -1.92
CA ASN A 99 -16.96 8.34 -1.42
C ASN A 99 -16.30 8.68 -0.09
N ARG A 100 -16.19 7.71 0.81
CA ARG A 100 -15.55 7.92 2.10
C ARG A 100 -14.08 8.28 1.92
N LEU A 101 -13.35 7.53 1.09
CA LEU A 101 -11.92 7.78 0.86
C LEU A 101 -11.69 9.13 0.19
N SER A 102 -12.59 9.57 -0.66
CA SER A 102 -12.43 10.84 -1.38
C SER A 102 -12.45 12.07 -0.46
N THR A 103 -12.92 11.93 0.77
CA THR A 103 -12.92 13.00 1.75
C THR A 103 -11.63 13.11 2.55
N LEU A 104 -10.74 12.16 2.41
CA LEU A 104 -9.50 12.11 3.17
C LEU A 104 -8.39 12.91 2.50
N GLU A 105 -7.42 13.36 3.30
CA GLU A 105 -6.32 14.18 2.79
C GLU A 105 -5.10 13.34 2.38
N ASN A 106 -4.71 12.40 3.22
CA ASN A 106 -3.51 11.59 3.01
C ASN A 106 -3.80 10.13 3.29
N ILE A 107 -3.47 9.28 2.32
CA ILE A 107 -3.72 7.83 2.38
C ILE A 107 -2.45 7.08 2.02
N ILE A 108 -2.15 6.02 2.75
CA ILE A 108 -1.14 5.04 2.37
C ILE A 108 -1.86 3.80 1.87
N ILE A 109 -1.47 3.29 0.70
CA ILE A 109 -1.97 2.03 0.17
C ILE A 109 -0.82 1.04 0.10
N LEU A 110 -0.94 -0.05 0.85
CA LEU A 110 0.02 -1.14 0.83
C LEU A 110 -0.50 -2.22 -0.11
N CYS A 111 0.22 -2.45 -1.19
CA CYS A 111 -0.15 -3.44 -2.19
C CYS A 111 0.38 -4.81 -1.80
N GLY A 112 -0.53 -5.78 -1.64
CA GLY A 112 -0.16 -7.17 -1.43
C GLY A 112 0.34 -7.76 -2.74
N HIS A 113 1.44 -8.49 -2.68
CA HIS A 113 2.02 -9.13 -3.85
C HIS A 113 2.28 -10.61 -3.61
N TYR A 114 2.60 -10.98 -2.39
CA TYR A 114 2.87 -12.35 -1.98
C TYR A 114 1.58 -13.00 -1.46
N LYS A 115 1.70 -14.16 -0.83
CA LYS A 115 0.58 -14.87 -0.23
C LYS A 115 -0.13 -14.03 0.85
N GLY A 116 0.55 -13.03 1.36
CA GLY A 116 0.00 -12.12 2.35
C GLY A 116 1.07 -11.20 2.89
N ILE A 117 0.80 -10.63 4.04
CA ILE A 117 1.75 -9.77 4.74
C ILE A 117 2.05 -10.37 6.12
N ASP A 118 3.20 -10.00 6.67
CA ASP A 118 3.53 -10.38 8.04
C ASP A 118 2.42 -9.87 8.98
N HIS A 119 1.95 -10.73 9.87
CA HIS A 119 0.84 -10.42 10.77
C HIS A 119 1.06 -9.13 11.57
N ARG A 120 2.31 -8.82 11.90
CA ARG A 120 2.64 -7.59 12.66
C ARG A 120 2.29 -6.32 11.88
N ILE A 121 2.38 -6.34 10.55
CA ILE A 121 1.98 -5.22 9.71
C ILE A 121 0.48 -4.99 9.85
N ARG A 122 -0.30 -6.06 9.70
CA ARG A 122 -1.76 -6.00 9.79
C ARG A 122 -2.21 -5.52 11.16
N GLU A 123 -1.56 -5.99 12.20
CA GLU A 123 -1.94 -5.70 13.58
C GLU A 123 -1.60 -4.27 14.01
N HIS A 124 -0.45 -3.77 13.60
CA HIS A 124 0.08 -2.51 14.12
C HIS A 124 -0.04 -1.31 13.18
N LEU A 125 -0.19 -1.52 11.88
CA LEU A 125 -0.19 -0.44 10.91
C LEU A 125 -1.47 -0.30 10.12
N VAL A 126 -2.06 -1.41 9.71
CA VAL A 126 -3.20 -1.39 8.79
C VAL A 126 -4.45 -0.92 9.51
N THR A 127 -5.09 0.13 9.00
CA THR A 127 -6.35 0.64 9.55
C THR A 127 -7.54 0.05 8.81
N ARG A 128 -7.36 -0.44 7.57
CA ARG A 128 -8.46 -0.97 6.77
C ARG A 128 -7.96 -1.93 5.70
N GLU A 129 -8.65 -3.02 5.50
CA GLU A 129 -8.39 -3.95 4.40
C GLU A 129 -9.52 -3.82 3.39
N ILE A 130 -9.16 -3.73 2.12
CA ILE A 130 -10.14 -3.55 1.05
C ILE A 130 -9.90 -4.60 -0.03
N ASP A 131 -10.98 -5.25 -0.47
CA ASP A 131 -10.97 -6.17 -1.59
C ASP A 131 -11.47 -5.44 -2.84
N ARG A 132 -10.65 -5.42 -3.88
CA ARG A 132 -10.98 -4.81 -5.16
C ARG A 132 -11.82 -5.69 -6.06
N LYS A 133 -11.90 -6.98 -5.77
CA LYS A 133 -12.60 -7.90 -6.66
C LYS A 133 -14.09 -7.59 -6.67
N SER A 134 -14.59 -7.26 -7.85
CA SER A 134 -16.03 -7.19 -8.06
C SER A 134 -16.53 -8.61 -8.23
N THR A 135 -17.42 -9.01 -7.41
CA THR A 135 -18.12 -10.27 -7.58
C THR A 135 -19.41 -10.02 -8.32
#